data_2a02328aeea0861f50c525f110032759
#
_entry.id   2a02328aeea0861f50c525f110032759
#
_cell.length_a   1.000
_cell.length_b   1.000
_cell.length_c   1.000
_cell.angle_alpha   90.00
_cell.angle_beta   90.00
_cell.angle_gamma   90.00
#
_symmetry.space_group_name_H-M   'P 1'
#
loop_
_entity.id
_entity.type
_entity.pdbx_description
1 polymer ?
#
loop_
_entity_poly.entity_id
_entity_poly.type
_entity_poly.pdbx_seq_one_letter_code
_entity_poly.pdbx_strand_id
1 'polypeptide(L)'
;MREESPSLQGPPYLSGPNYEEKYQYKQSITNMGNPKAFLTIHRQEAGYRPVHERIDDFSEVEQTLNSSDRRTQASRCMDCGVPFCHWACPLGNKQPEWQDLLYKGRWREAFHVLEQTCDFPEFTGRICPALCEKSCVLKLSCDEPVTIRENEASIVEAAFREGYIQPVRPIRNGK
;
A
#
# COMPACT_ATOMS: atom_id res chain seq x y z
N MET A 1 -46.76 21.66 10.15
CA MET A 1 -45.64 21.23 11.01
C MET A 1 -44.87 20.18 10.23
N ARG A 2 -43.66 20.49 9.79
CA ARG A 2 -42.76 19.49 9.16
C ARG A 2 -41.84 19.02 10.25
N GLU A 3 -41.91 17.74 10.57
CA GLU A 3 -40.98 17.09 11.49
C GLU A 3 -39.57 17.03 10.83
N GLU A 4 -38.60 17.70 11.45
CA GLU A 4 -37.20 17.58 11.09
C GLU A 4 -36.68 16.20 11.51
N SER A 5 -36.18 15.44 10.55
CA SER A 5 -35.53 14.16 10.78
C SER A 5 -34.22 14.36 11.59
N PRO A 6 -33.94 13.52 12.59
CA PRO A 6 -32.73 13.65 13.39
C PRO A 6 -31.47 13.46 12.52
N SER A 7 -30.55 14.42 12.60
CA SER A 7 -29.23 14.34 11.99
C SER A 7 -28.49 13.13 12.53
N LEU A 8 -28.15 12.18 11.67
CA LEU A 8 -27.25 11.06 11.99
C LEU A 8 -25.86 11.62 12.30
N GLN A 9 -25.59 11.86 13.56
CA GLN A 9 -24.23 12.12 14.03
C GLN A 9 -23.44 10.80 13.97
N GLY A 10 -22.40 10.77 13.17
CA GLY A 10 -21.48 9.63 13.10
C GLY A 10 -20.77 9.38 14.44
N PRO A 11 -20.17 8.19 14.63
CA PRO A 11 -19.52 7.84 15.88
C PRO A 11 -18.40 8.83 16.24
N PRO A 12 -18.20 9.15 17.53
CA PRO A 12 -17.34 10.24 18.01
C PRO A 12 -15.85 10.11 17.68
N TYR A 13 -15.39 8.94 17.26
CA TYR A 13 -13.98 8.75 16.82
C TYR A 13 -13.72 9.24 15.39
N LEU A 14 -14.76 9.66 14.66
CA LEU A 14 -14.64 10.17 13.29
C LEU A 14 -14.55 11.70 13.21
N SER A 15 -14.58 12.41 14.34
CA SER A 15 -14.58 13.88 14.42
C SER A 15 -13.19 14.52 14.63
N GLY A 16 -12.10 13.86 14.21
CA GLY A 16 -10.75 14.44 14.23
C GLY A 16 -10.40 15.24 12.97
N PRO A 17 -9.37 16.12 13.02
CA PRO A 17 -8.91 16.92 11.88
C PRO A 17 -8.54 16.07 10.63
N ASN A 18 -8.30 14.78 10.80
CA ASN A 18 -8.01 13.85 9.70
C ASN A 18 -9.28 13.31 9.00
N TYR A 19 -10.49 13.66 9.46
CA TYR A 19 -11.73 13.14 8.89
C TYR A 19 -12.08 13.83 7.58
N GLU A 20 -11.91 15.13 7.49
CA GLU A 20 -12.17 15.90 6.26
C GLU A 20 -11.16 15.53 5.14
N GLU A 21 -9.89 15.28 5.49
CA GLU A 21 -8.90 14.78 4.54
C GLU A 21 -9.26 13.39 3.99
N LYS A 22 -9.83 12.50 4.81
CA LYS A 22 -10.33 11.18 4.37
C LYS A 22 -11.48 11.27 3.35
N TYR A 23 -12.29 12.32 3.40
CA TYR A 23 -13.40 12.53 2.47
C TYR A 23 -13.00 13.28 1.19
N GLN A 24 -11.99 14.14 1.22
CA GLN A 24 -11.44 14.77 0.01
C GLN A 24 -10.81 13.74 -0.95
N TYR A 25 -10.40 12.57 -0.43
CA TYR A 25 -9.97 11.42 -1.22
C TYR A 25 -10.98 11.00 -2.30
N LYS A 26 -12.28 11.11 -2.07
CA LYS A 26 -13.33 10.72 -3.04
C LYS A 26 -13.43 11.61 -4.27
N GLN A 27 -12.83 12.79 -4.27
CA GLN A 27 -12.98 13.75 -5.37
C GLN A 27 -11.86 13.79 -6.41
N SER A 28 -10.74 13.07 -6.17
CA SER A 28 -9.57 13.11 -7.07
C SER A 28 -9.37 11.87 -7.96
N ILE A 29 -10.40 11.05 -8.14
CA ILE A 29 -10.35 9.79 -8.91
C ILE A 29 -10.31 10.00 -10.44
N THR A 30 -9.99 11.18 -10.94
CA THR A 30 -10.11 11.46 -12.37
C THR A 30 -8.90 11.16 -13.23
N ASN A 31 -7.79 10.68 -12.67
CA ASN A 31 -6.65 10.20 -13.48
C ASN A 31 -6.18 8.83 -12.98
N MET A 32 -6.68 7.77 -13.59
CA MET A 32 -6.13 6.42 -13.42
C MET A 32 -4.64 6.40 -13.78
N GLY A 33 -3.88 5.50 -13.15
CA GLY A 33 -2.48 5.27 -13.47
C GLY A 33 -2.24 5.00 -14.97
N ASN A 34 -1.00 4.71 -15.32
CA ASN A 34 -0.68 4.36 -16.71
C ASN A 34 -0.84 2.84 -16.93
N PRO A 35 -1.99 2.34 -17.38
CA PRO A 35 -2.23 0.90 -17.53
C PRO A 35 -1.37 0.23 -18.60
N LYS A 36 -0.58 1.01 -19.35
CA LYS A 36 0.35 0.55 -20.38
C LYS A 36 1.82 0.65 -19.97
N ALA A 37 2.12 1.12 -18.76
CA ALA A 37 3.51 1.32 -18.31
C ALA A 37 4.33 0.01 -18.35
N PHE A 38 3.71 -1.14 -18.08
CA PHE A 38 4.36 -2.44 -18.13
C PHE A 38 4.91 -2.83 -19.51
N LEU A 39 4.47 -2.17 -20.59
CA LEU A 39 4.98 -2.41 -21.95
C LEU A 39 6.38 -1.82 -22.17
N THR A 40 6.76 -0.85 -21.37
CA THR A 40 8.02 -0.09 -21.50
C THR A 40 8.90 -0.15 -20.27
N ILE A 41 8.33 -0.48 -19.12
CA ILE A 41 9.03 -0.54 -17.83
C ILE A 41 9.11 -2.00 -17.40
N HIS A 42 10.32 -2.53 -17.31
CA HIS A 42 10.57 -3.88 -16.81
C HIS A 42 10.49 -3.95 -15.27
N ARG A 43 10.23 -5.16 -14.75
CA ARG A 43 10.28 -5.43 -13.31
C ARG A 43 11.70 -5.20 -12.81
N GLN A 44 11.81 -4.40 -11.75
CA GLN A 44 13.06 -4.16 -11.03
C GLN A 44 12.83 -4.44 -9.54
N GLU A 45 13.57 -5.37 -9.00
CA GLU A 45 13.65 -5.66 -7.58
C GLU A 45 14.83 -4.91 -6.96
N ALA A 46 14.71 -4.56 -5.69
CA ALA A 46 15.80 -3.91 -4.97
C ALA A 46 16.96 -4.88 -4.65
N GLY A 47 16.64 -6.18 -4.56
CA GLY A 47 17.62 -7.22 -4.27
C GLY A 47 18.04 -7.28 -2.80
N TYR A 48 19.24 -7.81 -2.58
CA TYR A 48 19.79 -8.07 -1.26
C TYR A 48 21.14 -7.40 -1.10
N ARG A 49 21.51 -7.09 0.15
CA ARG A 49 22.88 -6.68 0.50
C ARG A 49 23.87 -7.77 0.11
N PRO A 50 25.09 -7.40 -0.35
CA PRO A 50 26.14 -8.37 -0.66
C PRO A 50 26.43 -9.30 0.53
N VAL A 51 26.72 -10.57 0.26
CA VAL A 51 26.92 -11.59 1.30
C VAL A 51 28.02 -11.19 2.30
N HIS A 52 29.12 -10.63 1.79
CA HIS A 52 30.25 -10.22 2.62
C HIS A 52 29.96 -9.04 3.57
N GLU A 53 28.93 -8.23 3.29
CA GLU A 53 28.50 -7.15 4.19
C GLU A 53 27.55 -7.64 5.28
N ARG A 54 26.64 -8.56 4.91
CA ARG A 54 25.59 -9.02 5.84
C ARG A 54 26.03 -10.09 6.82
N ILE A 55 27.25 -10.59 6.72
CA ILE A 55 27.85 -11.48 7.72
C ILE A 55 28.45 -10.73 8.91
N ASP A 56 28.66 -9.42 8.78
CA ASP A 56 29.31 -8.60 9.78
C ASP A 56 28.32 -7.91 10.74
N ASP A 57 27.00 -7.97 10.44
CA ASP A 57 25.96 -7.34 11.26
C ASP A 57 24.65 -8.14 11.26
N PHE A 58 23.68 -7.66 12.04
CA PHE A 58 22.30 -8.18 12.10
C PHE A 58 21.29 -7.23 11.45
N SER A 59 21.74 -6.34 10.59
CA SER A 59 20.89 -5.40 9.87
C SER A 59 20.04 -6.11 8.80
N GLU A 60 19.01 -5.44 8.32
CA GLU A 60 18.12 -5.97 7.29
C GLU A 60 18.90 -6.37 6.03
N VAL A 61 18.59 -7.55 5.52
CA VAL A 61 19.26 -8.12 4.34
C VAL A 61 18.64 -7.61 3.04
N GLU A 62 17.31 -7.44 3.01
CA GLU A 62 16.59 -6.91 1.85
C GLU A 62 16.88 -5.42 1.68
N GLN A 63 17.06 -5.00 0.43
CA GLN A 63 17.21 -3.60 0.08
C GLN A 63 15.88 -3.01 -0.38
N THR A 64 15.78 -1.69 -0.41
CA THR A 64 14.62 -0.99 -0.96
C THR A 64 15.05 -0.08 -2.09
N LEU A 65 14.21 0.06 -3.10
CA LEU A 65 14.38 1.07 -4.13
C LEU A 65 14.13 2.47 -3.54
N ASN A 66 14.76 3.48 -4.12
CA ASN A 66 14.43 4.86 -3.81
C ASN A 66 12.97 5.19 -4.19
N SER A 67 12.46 6.31 -3.69
CA SER A 67 11.05 6.69 -3.87
C SER A 67 10.63 6.89 -5.33
N SER A 68 11.54 7.35 -6.20
CA SER A 68 11.29 7.53 -7.63
C SER A 68 11.12 6.19 -8.34
N ASP A 69 12.09 5.30 -8.14
CA ASP A 69 12.07 3.97 -8.77
C ASP A 69 10.91 3.13 -8.24
N ARG A 70 10.59 3.27 -6.95
CA ARG A 70 9.44 2.59 -6.35
C ARG A 70 8.11 3.05 -6.98
N ARG A 71 7.95 4.35 -7.22
CA ARG A 71 6.80 4.88 -7.96
C ARG A 71 6.77 4.36 -9.39
N THR A 72 7.91 4.29 -10.05
CA THR A 72 8.04 3.73 -11.40
C THR A 72 7.62 2.26 -11.43
N GLN A 73 8.02 1.46 -10.44
CA GLN A 73 7.58 0.06 -10.33
C GLN A 73 6.08 -0.06 -10.03
N ALA A 74 5.53 0.82 -9.21
CA ALA A 74 4.08 0.85 -8.94
C ALA A 74 3.26 1.17 -10.20
N SER A 75 3.78 2.01 -11.11
CA SER A 75 3.09 2.36 -12.36
C SER A 75 2.86 1.18 -13.30
N ARG A 76 3.57 0.06 -13.10
CA ARG A 76 3.37 -1.17 -13.88
C ARG A 76 2.04 -1.85 -13.60
N CYS A 77 1.34 -1.48 -12.53
CA CYS A 77 0.00 -1.99 -12.24
C CYS A 77 -0.99 -1.54 -13.31
N MET A 78 -1.68 -2.50 -13.93
CA MET A 78 -2.66 -2.23 -14.99
C MET A 78 -4.01 -1.78 -14.47
N ASP A 79 -4.20 -1.71 -13.15
CA ASP A 79 -5.50 -1.42 -12.54
C ASP A 79 -6.63 -2.32 -13.09
N CYS A 80 -6.47 -3.63 -12.95
CA CYS A 80 -7.37 -4.61 -13.52
C CYS A 80 -8.78 -4.49 -12.91
N GLY A 81 -9.82 -4.45 -13.75
CA GLY A 81 -11.21 -4.46 -13.32
C GLY A 81 -11.63 -5.73 -12.56
N VAL A 82 -10.91 -6.85 -12.80
CA VAL A 82 -10.98 -8.08 -11.99
C VAL A 82 -9.57 -8.38 -11.49
N PRO A 83 -9.20 -7.87 -10.31
CA PRO A 83 -7.82 -7.97 -9.80
C PRO A 83 -7.56 -9.34 -9.16
N PHE A 84 -6.96 -10.25 -9.89
CA PHE A 84 -6.58 -11.58 -9.34
C PHE A 84 -5.64 -11.48 -8.14
N CYS A 85 -4.80 -10.45 -8.08
CA CYS A 85 -3.95 -10.18 -6.92
C CYS A 85 -4.77 -9.97 -5.63
N HIS A 86 -5.88 -9.22 -5.71
CA HIS A 86 -6.81 -9.03 -4.60
C HIS A 86 -7.44 -10.35 -4.15
N TRP A 87 -7.88 -11.17 -5.11
CA TRP A 87 -8.54 -12.45 -4.84
C TRP A 87 -7.59 -13.49 -4.25
N ALA A 88 -6.33 -13.47 -4.66
CA ALA A 88 -5.33 -14.41 -4.17
C ALA A 88 -4.79 -14.03 -2.78
N CYS A 89 -4.99 -12.79 -2.34
CA CYS A 89 -4.58 -12.35 -1.01
C CYS A 89 -5.58 -12.82 0.04
N PRO A 90 -5.17 -13.62 1.06
CA PRO A 90 -6.07 -14.03 2.13
C PRO A 90 -6.68 -12.89 2.94
N LEU A 91 -6.01 -11.73 2.96
CA LEU A 91 -6.48 -10.51 3.62
C LEU A 91 -7.45 -9.69 2.74
N GLY A 92 -7.62 -10.06 1.46
CA GLY A 92 -8.38 -9.25 0.51
C GLY A 92 -7.79 -7.85 0.32
N ASN A 93 -6.45 -7.75 0.32
CA ASN A 93 -5.75 -6.47 0.22
C ASN A 93 -6.01 -5.80 -1.13
N LYS A 94 -6.19 -4.48 -1.13
CA LYS A 94 -6.60 -3.67 -2.28
C LYS A 94 -5.37 -3.20 -3.07
N GLN A 95 -4.64 -4.14 -3.70
CA GLN A 95 -3.39 -3.85 -4.38
C GLN A 95 -3.52 -2.79 -5.49
N PRO A 96 -4.48 -2.84 -6.42
CA PRO A 96 -4.56 -1.84 -7.49
C PRO A 96 -4.69 -0.41 -6.95
N GLU A 97 -5.54 -0.22 -5.95
CA GLU A 97 -5.87 1.09 -5.40
C GLU A 97 -4.66 1.76 -4.75
N TRP A 98 -3.93 1.05 -3.88
CA TRP A 98 -2.77 1.65 -3.25
C TRP A 98 -1.54 1.69 -4.19
N GLN A 99 -1.45 0.83 -5.22
CA GLN A 99 -0.43 0.94 -6.27
C GLN A 99 -0.59 2.22 -7.09
N ASP A 100 -1.82 2.57 -7.46
CA ASP A 100 -2.11 3.81 -8.18
C ASP A 100 -1.74 5.05 -7.34
N LEU A 101 -2.08 5.03 -6.05
CA LEU A 101 -1.71 6.10 -5.13
C LEU A 101 -0.19 6.21 -4.95
N LEU A 102 0.51 5.08 -4.82
CA LEU A 102 1.97 5.05 -4.73
C LEU A 102 2.61 5.61 -6.01
N TYR A 103 2.14 5.20 -7.19
CA TYR A 103 2.59 5.76 -8.47
C TYR A 103 2.43 7.28 -8.52
N LYS A 104 1.31 7.81 -8.08
CA LYS A 104 1.04 9.25 -8.00
C LYS A 104 1.86 9.97 -6.93
N GLY A 105 2.61 9.27 -6.12
CA GLY A 105 3.39 9.83 -5.01
C GLY A 105 2.56 10.20 -3.79
N ARG A 106 1.33 9.68 -3.69
CA ARG A 106 0.40 9.91 -2.59
C ARG A 106 0.61 8.85 -1.48
N TRP A 107 1.80 8.86 -0.89
CA TRP A 107 2.26 7.84 0.05
C TRP A 107 1.35 7.66 1.27
N ARG A 108 0.92 8.76 1.86
CA ARG A 108 0.03 8.73 3.02
C ARG A 108 -1.29 8.06 2.72
N GLU A 109 -1.86 8.36 1.56
CA GLU A 109 -3.13 7.80 1.14
C GLU A 109 -2.98 6.33 0.72
N ALA A 110 -1.86 5.98 0.08
CA ALA A 110 -1.52 4.59 -0.20
C ALA A 110 -1.47 3.79 1.12
N PHE A 111 -0.83 4.33 2.16
CA PHE A 111 -0.82 3.71 3.49
C PHE A 111 -2.23 3.56 4.06
N HIS A 112 -3.07 4.59 3.99
CA HIS A 112 -4.45 4.50 4.50
C HIS A 112 -5.32 3.46 3.78
N VAL A 113 -5.08 3.20 2.50
CA VAL A 113 -5.78 2.13 1.79
C VAL A 113 -5.21 0.77 2.20
N LEU A 114 -3.91 0.65 2.37
CA LEU A 114 -3.23 -0.57 2.79
C LEU A 114 -3.67 -1.00 4.20
N GLU A 115 -3.68 -0.07 5.18
CA GLU A 115 -4.05 -0.35 6.57
C GLU A 115 -5.50 -0.83 6.75
N GLN A 116 -6.39 -0.63 5.75
CA GLN A 116 -7.78 -1.09 5.83
C GLN A 116 -7.91 -2.61 5.85
N THR A 117 -6.93 -3.31 5.32
CA THR A 117 -6.96 -4.77 5.16
C THR A 117 -5.70 -5.47 5.67
N CYS A 118 -4.63 -4.73 5.93
CA CYS A 118 -3.37 -5.28 6.42
C CYS A 118 -2.90 -4.51 7.66
N ASP A 119 -2.98 -5.15 8.83
CA ASP A 119 -2.61 -4.54 10.12
C ASP A 119 -1.09 -4.48 10.34
N PHE A 120 -0.34 -5.38 9.70
CA PHE A 120 1.11 -5.52 9.87
C PHE A 120 1.88 -5.56 8.54
N PRO A 121 1.78 -4.51 7.73
CA PRO A 121 2.41 -4.50 6.40
C PRO A 121 3.95 -4.52 6.48
N GLU A 122 4.56 -4.14 7.60
CA GLU A 122 6.00 -4.29 7.84
C GLU A 122 6.46 -5.75 7.86
N PHE A 123 5.61 -6.67 8.30
CA PHE A 123 5.89 -8.11 8.26
C PHE A 123 5.49 -8.72 6.92
N THR A 124 4.28 -8.48 6.47
CA THR A 124 3.77 -9.08 5.22
C THR A 124 4.57 -8.62 4.01
N GLY A 125 5.00 -7.38 3.98
CA GLY A 125 5.87 -6.84 2.94
C GLY A 125 7.25 -7.52 2.87
N ARG A 126 7.65 -8.30 3.89
CA ARG A 126 8.95 -9.01 3.96
C ARG A 126 8.82 -10.51 3.87
N ILE A 127 7.92 -11.10 4.66
CA ILE A 127 7.86 -12.57 4.82
C ILE A 127 6.73 -13.24 4.04
N CYS A 128 5.78 -12.49 3.50
CA CYS A 128 4.68 -13.05 2.73
C CYS A 128 5.17 -13.76 1.47
N PRO A 129 4.64 -14.97 1.12
CA PRO A 129 4.98 -15.66 -0.12
C PRO A 129 4.48 -14.96 -1.38
N ALA A 130 3.86 -13.79 -1.26
CA ALA A 130 3.39 -12.92 -2.32
C ALA A 130 2.45 -13.63 -3.32
N LEU A 131 1.38 -14.26 -2.82
CA LEU A 131 0.36 -14.90 -3.66
C LEU A 131 -0.26 -13.91 -4.66
N CYS A 132 -0.36 -12.64 -4.28
CA CYS A 132 -0.78 -11.55 -5.15
C CYS A 132 0.13 -11.37 -6.37
N GLU A 133 1.45 -11.47 -6.22
CA GLU A 133 2.39 -11.41 -7.35
C GLU A 133 2.29 -12.66 -8.22
N LYS A 134 2.13 -13.85 -7.61
CA LYS A 134 1.96 -15.10 -8.34
C LYS A 134 0.70 -15.15 -9.20
N SER A 135 -0.36 -14.45 -8.77
CA SER A 135 -1.64 -14.35 -9.47
C SER A 135 -1.76 -13.10 -10.36
N CYS A 136 -0.78 -12.23 -10.35
CA CYS A 136 -0.77 -11.03 -11.18
C CYS A 136 -0.88 -11.39 -12.66
N VAL A 137 -1.75 -10.70 -13.42
CA VAL A 137 -1.93 -10.92 -14.86
C VAL A 137 -0.61 -10.78 -15.63
N LEU A 138 0.27 -9.85 -15.21
CA LEU A 138 1.59 -9.70 -15.81
C LEU A 138 2.50 -10.91 -15.59
N LYS A 139 2.29 -11.70 -14.54
CA LYS A 139 2.99 -12.97 -14.34
C LYS A 139 2.67 -13.95 -15.45
N LEU A 140 1.41 -13.98 -15.89
CA LEU A 140 0.95 -14.90 -16.94
C LEU A 140 1.41 -14.45 -18.33
N SER A 141 1.48 -13.14 -18.60
CA SER A 141 1.75 -12.58 -19.91
C SER A 141 3.23 -12.40 -20.23
N CYS A 142 4.03 -11.95 -19.27
CA CYS A 142 5.45 -11.63 -19.47
C CYS A 142 6.39 -12.14 -18.37
N ASP A 143 5.86 -12.90 -17.41
CA ASP A 143 6.60 -13.40 -16.24
C ASP A 143 7.21 -12.30 -15.34
N GLU A 144 6.70 -11.08 -15.46
CA GLU A 144 7.15 -9.91 -14.72
C GLU A 144 6.00 -9.29 -13.91
N PRO A 145 5.51 -9.91 -12.82
CA PRO A 145 4.45 -9.33 -12.00
C PRO A 145 4.86 -7.97 -11.41
N VAL A 146 3.89 -7.20 -10.96
CA VAL A 146 4.17 -5.98 -10.17
C VAL A 146 4.90 -6.36 -8.89
N THR A 147 5.85 -5.54 -8.43
CA THR A 147 6.60 -5.73 -7.18
C THR A 147 5.73 -5.38 -5.96
N ILE A 148 4.64 -6.12 -5.77
CA ILE A 148 3.58 -5.79 -4.79
C ILE A 148 4.13 -5.84 -3.37
N ARG A 149 4.84 -6.92 -3.02
CA ARG A 149 5.39 -7.13 -1.68
C ARG A 149 6.40 -6.03 -1.30
N GLU A 150 7.32 -5.70 -2.16
CA GLU A 150 8.29 -4.63 -1.91
C GLU A 150 7.65 -3.24 -1.86
N ASN A 151 6.62 -3.00 -2.68
CA ASN A 151 5.88 -1.74 -2.65
C ASN A 151 5.12 -1.58 -1.32
N GLU A 152 4.53 -2.66 -0.81
CA GLU A 152 3.88 -2.72 0.50
C GLU A 152 4.86 -2.37 1.62
N ALA A 153 6.04 -3.03 1.66
CA ALA A 153 7.10 -2.71 2.61
C ALA A 153 7.53 -1.24 2.53
N SER A 154 7.69 -0.71 1.32
CA SER A 154 8.09 0.68 1.12
C SER A 154 7.05 1.70 1.60
N ILE A 155 5.76 1.40 1.45
CA ILE A 155 4.67 2.25 1.93
C ILE A 155 4.70 2.34 3.46
N VAL A 156 4.83 1.20 4.15
CA VAL A 156 4.83 1.21 5.62
C VAL A 156 6.09 1.83 6.19
N GLU A 157 7.26 1.61 5.57
CA GLU A 157 8.50 2.28 5.97
C GLU A 157 8.40 3.81 5.82
N ALA A 158 7.78 4.29 4.74
CA ALA A 158 7.48 5.70 4.59
C ALA A 158 6.52 6.19 5.67
N ALA A 159 5.50 5.39 6.05
CA ALA A 159 4.53 5.74 7.07
C ALA A 159 5.18 5.88 8.46
N PHE A 160 6.13 5.01 8.82
CA PHE A 160 6.91 5.14 10.06
C PHE A 160 7.81 6.38 10.01
N ARG A 161 8.58 6.56 8.95
CA ARG A 161 9.52 7.67 8.79
C ARG A 161 8.82 9.03 8.83
N GLU A 162 7.68 9.17 8.17
CA GLU A 162 6.90 10.42 8.09
C GLU A 162 5.93 10.59 9.27
N GLY A 163 5.89 9.63 10.20
CA GLY A 163 5.06 9.72 11.41
C GLY A 163 3.56 9.57 11.15
N TYR A 164 3.14 8.88 10.09
CA TYR A 164 1.72 8.60 9.83
C TYR A 164 1.17 7.58 10.84
N ILE A 165 2.04 6.67 11.30
CA ILE A 165 1.71 5.70 12.33
C ILE A 165 1.93 6.33 13.69
N GLN A 166 0.87 6.43 14.48
CA GLN A 166 0.91 6.99 15.83
C GLN A 166 0.57 5.90 16.86
N PRO A 167 1.26 5.86 18.00
CA PRO A 167 0.95 4.90 19.04
C PRO A 167 -0.45 5.17 19.62
N VAL A 168 -1.29 4.16 19.62
CA VAL A 168 -2.61 4.22 20.28
C VAL A 168 -2.42 3.98 21.77
N ARG A 169 -2.65 5.03 22.58
CA ARG A 169 -2.64 4.89 24.04
C ARG A 169 -4.01 4.46 24.54
N PRO A 170 -4.11 3.45 25.39
CA PRO A 170 -5.39 3.03 25.94
C PRO A 170 -6.00 4.17 26.77
N ILE A 171 -7.30 4.42 26.58
CA ILE A 171 -8.05 5.43 27.32
C ILE A 171 -8.30 4.98 28.77
N ARG A 172 -8.24 3.69 29.03
CA ARG A 172 -8.44 3.09 30.37
C ARG A 172 -7.19 2.34 30.80
N ASN A 173 -6.74 2.61 32.03
CA ASN A 173 -5.77 1.74 32.68
C ASN A 173 -6.48 0.41 33.01
N GLY A 174 -5.89 -0.72 32.62
CA GLY A 174 -6.36 -2.02 33.05
C GLY A 174 -6.40 -2.14 34.58
N LYS A 175 -7.20 -3.09 35.09
CA LYS A 175 -7.21 -3.44 36.53
C LYS A 175 -5.95 -4.20 36.88
#